data_8cdb055207cc339b76ad9f3898cc452d
#
_entry.id   8cdb055207cc339b76ad9f3898cc452d
#
_cell.length_a   1.000
_cell.length_b   1.000
_cell.length_c   1.000
_cell.angle_alpha   90.00
_cell.angle_beta   90.00
_cell.angle_gamma   90.00
#
_symmetry.space_group_name_H-M   'P 1'
#
loop_
_entity.id
_entity.type
_entity.pdbx_description
1 polymer ?
#
loop_
_entity_poly.entity_id
_entity_poly.type
_entity_poly.pdbx_seq_one_letter_code
_entity_poly.pdbx_strand_id
1 'polypeptide(L)'
;MQNLKIALVQTDIHWKSIEANLAMLEEKLWQITEPVNLIILPEMFQTGFTMDVDEVSEPMNLTTFKWMKQMAAQKKAVVTGSYIVREKSGVYNRLVWMQPDGNYQTYDKRHLFRMANEDQHFSMG
;
A
#
# COMPACT_ATOMS: atom_id res chain seq x y z
N MET A 1 12.49 22.01 -18.30
CA MET A 1 12.65 21.18 -17.09
C MET A 1 11.29 20.62 -16.66
N GLN A 2 11.25 19.33 -16.43
CA GLN A 2 10.02 18.70 -15.93
C GLN A 2 10.04 18.69 -14.42
N ASN A 3 8.92 19.06 -13.81
CA ASN A 3 8.73 19.00 -12.36
C ASN A 3 8.04 17.69 -12.00
N LEU A 4 8.54 17.03 -10.94
CA LEU A 4 7.88 15.87 -10.36
C LEU A 4 6.86 16.37 -9.33
N LYS A 5 5.58 16.11 -9.58
CA LYS A 5 4.51 16.47 -8.64
C LYS A 5 4.13 15.24 -7.84
N ILE A 6 4.20 15.34 -6.52
CA ILE A 6 3.96 14.25 -5.58
C ILE A 6 2.81 14.63 -4.66
N ALA A 7 1.87 13.70 -4.48
CA ALA A 7 0.85 13.79 -3.44
C ALA A 7 1.20 12.81 -2.32
N LEU A 8 1.40 13.33 -1.12
CA LEU A 8 1.58 12.53 0.09
C LEU A 8 0.22 12.40 0.78
N VAL A 9 -0.22 11.17 0.98
CA VAL A 9 -1.48 10.91 1.67
C VAL A 9 -1.17 10.53 3.10
N GLN A 10 -1.53 11.40 4.04
CA GLN A 10 -1.41 11.16 5.47
C GLN A 10 -2.79 11.26 6.09
N THR A 11 -3.22 10.20 6.76
CA THR A 11 -4.60 10.10 7.24
C THR A 11 -4.70 9.13 8.40
N ASP A 12 -5.80 9.20 9.13
CA ASP A 12 -6.13 8.22 10.16
C ASP A 12 -6.63 6.95 9.49
N ILE A 13 -5.90 5.86 9.71
CA ILE A 13 -6.24 4.55 9.16
C ILE A 13 -7.26 3.87 10.09
N HIS A 14 -8.32 3.33 9.49
CA HIS A 14 -9.28 2.49 10.23
C HIS A 14 -8.61 1.18 10.61
N TRP A 15 -8.55 0.89 11.91
CA TRP A 15 -7.78 -0.24 12.42
C TRP A 15 -8.28 -1.57 11.86
N LYS A 16 -7.44 -2.27 11.12
CA LYS A 16 -7.69 -3.59 10.53
C LYS A 16 -8.92 -3.69 9.62
N SER A 17 -9.44 -2.59 9.12
CA SER A 17 -10.59 -2.60 8.22
C SER A 17 -10.17 -2.27 6.80
N ILE A 18 -9.88 -3.30 6.01
CA ILE A 18 -9.38 -3.16 4.64
C ILE A 18 -10.37 -2.37 3.78
N GLU A 19 -11.64 -2.77 3.79
CA GLU A 19 -12.66 -2.12 2.95
C GLU A 19 -12.83 -0.65 3.30
N ALA A 20 -12.90 -0.32 4.59
CA ALA A 20 -13.07 1.06 5.03
C ALA A 20 -11.85 1.90 4.64
N ASN A 21 -10.65 1.35 4.75
CA ASN A 21 -9.43 2.07 4.39
C ASN A 21 -9.34 2.31 2.88
N LEU A 22 -9.62 1.32 2.06
CA LEU A 22 -9.59 1.50 0.61
C LEU A 22 -10.64 2.51 0.16
N ALA A 23 -11.83 2.48 0.72
CA ALA A 23 -12.89 3.45 0.40
C ALA A 23 -12.48 4.87 0.80
N MET A 24 -11.94 5.02 2.01
CA MET A 24 -11.49 6.32 2.52
C MET A 24 -10.33 6.89 1.69
N LEU A 25 -9.36 6.04 1.34
CA LEU A 25 -8.22 6.46 0.54
C LEU A 25 -8.65 6.80 -0.89
N GLU A 26 -9.55 6.03 -1.47
CA GLU A 26 -10.10 6.35 -2.79
C GLU A 26 -10.74 7.72 -2.82
N GLU A 27 -11.55 8.04 -1.81
CA GLU A 27 -12.17 9.35 -1.70
C GLU A 27 -11.11 10.46 -1.63
N LYS A 28 -10.05 10.24 -0.86
CA LYS A 28 -8.95 11.21 -0.77
C LYS A 28 -8.22 11.38 -2.10
N LEU A 29 -8.01 10.31 -2.84
CA LEU A 29 -7.37 10.39 -4.15
C LEU A 29 -8.22 11.20 -5.14
N TRP A 30 -9.56 11.05 -5.09
CA TRP A 30 -10.45 11.84 -5.93
C TRP A 30 -10.48 13.32 -5.56
N GLN A 31 -10.08 13.69 -4.34
CA GLN A 31 -9.94 15.09 -3.93
C GLN A 31 -8.69 15.77 -4.53
N ILE A 32 -7.76 15.00 -5.06
CA ILE A 32 -6.60 15.55 -5.75
C ILE A 32 -7.06 16.04 -7.11
N THR A 33 -7.13 17.36 -7.28
CA THR A 33 -7.65 17.99 -8.50
C THR A 33 -6.57 18.31 -9.52
N GLU A 34 -5.31 18.42 -9.07
CA GLU A 34 -4.18 18.68 -9.96
C GLU A 34 -3.62 17.37 -10.49
N PRO A 35 -3.10 17.34 -11.74
CA PRO A 35 -2.35 16.20 -12.22
C PRO A 35 -1.09 16.00 -11.36
N VAL A 36 -0.89 14.77 -10.88
CA VAL A 36 0.32 14.41 -10.12
C VAL A 36 1.00 13.22 -10.79
N ASN A 37 2.29 13.06 -10.55
CA ASN A 37 3.07 11.96 -11.11
C ASN A 37 3.14 10.76 -10.17
N LEU A 38 3.10 11.03 -8.88
CA LEU A 38 3.30 10.00 -7.84
C LEU A 38 2.39 10.28 -6.65
N ILE A 39 1.68 9.24 -6.21
CA ILE A 39 0.84 9.26 -5.01
C ILE A 39 1.45 8.28 -4.03
N ILE A 40 1.83 8.77 -2.84
CA ILE A 40 2.46 7.97 -1.79
C ILE A 40 1.45 7.75 -0.67
N LEU A 41 1.13 6.48 -0.41
CA LEU A 41 0.23 6.05 0.66
C LEU A 41 1.05 5.66 1.90
N PRO A 42 0.43 5.63 3.09
CA PRO A 42 1.14 5.23 4.31
C PRO A 42 1.61 3.77 4.28
N GLU A 43 2.56 3.45 5.16
CA GLU A 43 2.93 2.06 5.43
C GLU A 43 1.71 1.29 5.94
N MET A 44 1.50 0.08 5.41
CA MET A 44 0.36 -0.78 5.75
C MET A 44 -0.98 -0.02 5.65
N PHE A 45 -1.17 0.63 4.52
CA PHE A 45 -2.29 1.57 4.33
C PHE A 45 -3.66 0.88 4.39
N GLN A 46 -3.74 -0.44 4.14
CA GLN A 46 -5.03 -1.12 4.13
C GLN A 46 -5.51 -1.52 5.53
N THR A 47 -4.64 -1.56 6.54
CA THR A 47 -4.99 -2.06 7.87
C THR A 47 -4.52 -1.18 9.03
N GLY A 48 -3.53 -0.34 8.83
CA GLY A 48 -2.71 0.23 9.89
C GLY A 48 -1.58 -0.72 10.27
N PHE A 49 -0.63 -0.22 11.05
CA PHE A 49 0.58 -0.98 11.42
C PHE A 49 0.21 -2.03 12.49
N THR A 50 -0.26 -3.19 12.02
CA THR A 50 -0.71 -4.29 12.88
C THR A 50 0.22 -5.50 12.77
N MET A 51 0.32 -6.27 13.86
CA MET A 51 1.01 -7.55 13.88
C MET A 51 0.04 -8.73 13.72
N ASP A 52 -1.25 -8.48 13.57
CA ASP A 52 -2.28 -9.53 13.44
C ASP A 52 -2.41 -9.99 12.00
N VAL A 53 -1.33 -10.63 11.51
CA VAL A 53 -1.18 -10.97 10.09
C VAL A 53 -2.14 -12.06 9.63
N ASP A 54 -2.53 -12.97 10.54
CA ASP A 54 -3.41 -14.09 10.17
C ASP A 54 -4.80 -13.61 9.79
N GLU A 55 -5.26 -12.53 10.42
CA GLU A 55 -6.59 -11.98 10.19
C GLU A 55 -6.66 -11.14 8.91
N VAL A 56 -5.58 -10.39 8.59
CA VAL A 56 -5.67 -9.33 7.59
C VAL A 56 -4.73 -9.49 6.40
N SER A 57 -3.90 -10.53 6.38
CA SER A 57 -3.00 -10.74 5.23
C SER A 57 -3.75 -11.18 3.98
N GLU A 58 -3.29 -10.72 2.82
CA GLU A 58 -3.86 -11.06 1.52
C GLU A 58 -2.82 -11.75 0.65
N PRO A 59 -3.21 -12.73 -0.18
CA PRO A 59 -2.35 -13.14 -1.29
C PRO A 59 -2.14 -11.97 -2.25
N MET A 60 -1.03 -12.00 -2.98
CA MET A 60 -0.80 -11.04 -4.07
C MET A 60 -1.91 -11.16 -5.12
N ASN A 61 -2.20 -10.09 -5.84
CA ASN A 61 -3.21 -10.02 -6.90
C ASN A 61 -4.67 -10.10 -6.42
N LEU A 62 -4.94 -9.87 -5.14
CA LEU A 62 -6.30 -9.76 -4.64
C LEU A 62 -6.75 -8.30 -4.47
N THR A 63 -7.62 -8.06 -3.51
CA THR A 63 -8.37 -6.80 -3.36
C THR A 63 -7.50 -5.55 -3.37
N THR A 64 -6.47 -5.52 -2.52
CA THR A 64 -5.62 -4.33 -2.38
C THR A 64 -4.79 -4.08 -3.63
N PHE A 65 -4.21 -5.15 -4.20
CA PHE A 65 -3.43 -5.03 -5.44
C PHE A 65 -4.29 -4.51 -6.59
N LYS A 66 -5.48 -5.06 -6.76
CA LYS A 66 -6.40 -4.64 -7.82
C LYS A 66 -6.84 -3.20 -7.63
N TRP A 67 -7.05 -2.78 -6.39
CA TRP A 67 -7.40 -1.41 -6.06
C TRP A 67 -6.27 -0.45 -6.45
N MET A 68 -5.03 -0.78 -6.11
CA MET A 68 -3.87 0.04 -6.49
C MET A 68 -3.76 0.18 -8.01
N LYS A 69 -3.96 -0.92 -8.73
CA LYS A 69 -3.91 -0.94 -10.18
C LYS A 69 -4.98 -0.03 -10.79
N GLN A 70 -6.20 -0.10 -10.26
CA GLN A 70 -7.31 0.74 -10.69
C GLN A 70 -7.03 2.21 -10.42
N MET A 71 -6.55 2.54 -9.22
CA MET A 71 -6.27 3.93 -8.85
C MET A 71 -5.15 4.53 -9.69
N ALA A 72 -4.08 3.79 -9.94
CA ALA A 72 -2.98 4.25 -10.77
C ALA A 72 -3.46 4.56 -12.20
N ALA A 73 -4.28 3.68 -12.77
CA ALA A 73 -4.83 3.89 -14.11
C ALA A 73 -5.74 5.11 -14.17
N GLN A 74 -6.64 5.24 -13.20
CA GLN A 74 -7.64 6.33 -13.19
C GLN A 74 -7.00 7.69 -12.90
N LYS A 75 -6.04 7.74 -11.99
CA LYS A 75 -5.34 8.99 -11.64
C LYS A 75 -4.18 9.30 -12.59
N LYS A 76 -3.84 8.37 -13.48
CA LYS A 76 -2.70 8.51 -14.42
C LYS A 76 -1.41 8.86 -13.68
N ALA A 77 -1.17 8.20 -12.56
CA ALA A 77 -0.03 8.44 -11.67
C ALA A 77 0.45 7.12 -11.13
N VAL A 78 1.72 7.08 -10.72
CA VAL A 78 2.22 5.96 -9.92
C VAL A 78 1.59 6.02 -8.55
N VAL A 79 1.07 4.89 -8.07
CA VAL A 79 0.55 4.75 -6.70
C VAL A 79 1.48 3.79 -5.96
N THR A 80 2.03 4.23 -4.83
CA THR A 80 2.93 3.40 -4.02
C THR A 80 2.51 3.41 -2.56
N GLY A 81 2.71 2.30 -1.90
CA GLY A 81 2.42 2.09 -0.49
C GLY A 81 2.67 0.64 -0.15
N SER A 82 2.70 0.31 1.14
CA SER A 82 2.91 -1.07 1.55
C SER A 82 1.66 -1.67 2.16
N TYR A 83 1.55 -2.98 2.05
CA TYR A 83 0.50 -3.74 2.70
C TYR A 83 0.96 -5.16 2.99
N ILE A 84 0.13 -5.90 3.71
CA ILE A 84 0.47 -7.23 4.20
C ILE A 84 0.15 -8.27 3.11
N VAL A 85 1.18 -8.97 2.63
CA VAL A 85 1.03 -10.00 1.60
C VAL A 85 1.47 -11.34 2.15
N ARG A 86 0.63 -12.36 1.93
CA ARG A 86 0.92 -13.74 2.31
C ARG A 86 1.31 -14.56 1.08
N GLU A 87 2.43 -15.24 1.19
CA GLU A 87 2.90 -16.19 0.19
C GLU A 87 3.26 -17.52 0.88
N LYS A 88 3.62 -18.54 0.08
CA LYS A 88 4.06 -19.83 0.64
C LYS A 88 5.28 -19.68 1.54
N SER A 89 6.19 -18.75 1.19
CA SER A 89 7.44 -18.54 1.93
C SER A 89 7.25 -17.73 3.21
N GLY A 90 6.12 -17.05 3.40
CA GLY A 90 5.88 -16.26 4.59
C GLY A 90 4.95 -15.09 4.37
N VAL A 91 4.92 -14.20 5.36
CA VAL A 91 4.11 -12.98 5.34
C VAL A 91 5.04 -11.78 5.30
N TYR A 92 4.78 -10.87 4.38
CA TYR A 92 5.66 -9.74 4.11
C TYR A 92 4.93 -8.42 4.23
N ASN A 93 5.63 -7.41 4.74
CA ASN A 93 5.24 -6.02 4.59
C ASN A 93 5.81 -5.57 3.25
N ARG A 94 4.95 -5.58 2.22
CA ARG A 94 5.38 -5.42 0.83
C ARG A 94 5.03 -4.05 0.29
N LEU A 95 6.05 -3.31 -0.11
CA LEU A 95 5.86 -2.08 -0.87
C LEU A 95 5.57 -2.43 -2.32
N VAL A 96 4.53 -1.83 -2.88
CA VAL A 96 4.20 -1.96 -4.30
C VAL A 96 4.35 -0.60 -4.95
N TRP A 97 5.02 -0.58 -6.10
CA TRP A 97 5.15 0.57 -6.98
C TRP A 97 4.32 0.28 -8.21
N MET A 98 3.10 0.83 -8.25
CA MET A 98 2.13 0.53 -9.29
C MET A 98 2.09 1.65 -10.32
N GLN A 99 2.45 1.33 -11.57
CA GLN A 99 2.44 2.28 -12.68
C GLN A 99 1.04 2.39 -13.31
N PRO A 100 0.73 3.52 -13.96
CA PRO A 100 -0.57 3.70 -14.61
C PRO A 100 -0.91 2.64 -15.66
N ASP A 101 0.10 2.05 -16.30
CA ASP A 101 -0.09 1.01 -17.32
C ASP A 101 -0.32 -0.39 -16.74
N GLY A 102 -0.29 -0.51 -15.41
CA GLY A 102 -0.45 -1.78 -14.70
C GLY A 102 0.85 -2.55 -14.46
N ASN A 103 1.98 -2.10 -14.99
CA ASN A 103 3.28 -2.66 -14.62
C ASN A 103 3.61 -2.26 -13.19
N TYR A 104 4.30 -3.13 -12.47
CA TYR A 104 4.61 -2.87 -11.06
C TYR A 104 5.94 -3.47 -10.66
N GLN A 105 6.47 -2.93 -9.56
CA GLN A 105 7.64 -3.46 -8.87
C GLN A 105 7.32 -3.58 -7.39
N THR A 106 8.02 -4.48 -6.70
CA THR A 106 7.78 -4.72 -5.28
C THR A 106 9.09 -4.69 -4.49
N TYR A 107 8.97 -4.37 -3.22
CA TYR A 107 10.07 -4.45 -2.26
C TYR A 107 9.49 -4.94 -0.93
N ASP A 108 10.04 -6.04 -0.42
CA ASP A 108 9.64 -6.56 0.88
C ASP A 108 10.54 -5.98 1.97
N LYS A 109 9.94 -5.43 3.02
CA LYS A 109 10.65 -4.78 4.10
C LYS A 109 11.66 -5.76 4.73
N ARG A 110 12.93 -5.36 4.76
CA ARG A 110 14.02 -6.20 5.27
C ARG A 110 14.32 -5.94 6.74
N HIS A 111 14.34 -4.68 7.15
CA HIS A 111 14.66 -4.28 8.51
C HIS A 111 13.38 -4.08 9.30
N LEU A 112 12.89 -5.16 9.90
CA LEU A 112 11.64 -5.18 10.62
C LEU A 112 11.74 -4.47 11.96
N PHE A 113 10.64 -3.84 12.39
CA PHE A 113 10.62 -3.03 13.62
C PHE A 113 10.49 -3.95 14.85
N ARG A 114 11.62 -4.29 15.48
CA ARG A 114 11.66 -5.23 16.59
C ARG A 114 10.93 -4.72 17.84
N MET A 115 10.91 -3.42 18.08
CA MET A 115 10.21 -2.85 19.24
C MET A 115 8.71 -3.12 19.21
N ALA A 116 8.12 -3.28 18.01
CA ALA A 116 6.73 -3.65 17.83
C ALA A 116 6.55 -5.15 17.52
N ASN A 117 7.61 -5.97 17.67
CA ASN A 117 7.62 -7.40 17.38
C ASN A 117 7.31 -7.74 15.91
N GLU A 118 7.57 -6.83 14.99
CA GLU A 118 7.33 -7.06 13.56
C GLU A 118 8.12 -8.28 13.07
N ASP A 119 9.36 -8.45 13.56
CA ASP A 119 10.23 -9.57 13.19
C ASP A 119 9.69 -10.95 13.64
N GLN A 120 8.73 -10.99 14.56
CA GLN A 120 8.08 -12.22 15.01
C GLN A 120 6.87 -12.60 14.15
N HIS A 121 6.31 -11.66 13.41
CA HIS A 121 5.08 -11.86 12.64
C HIS A 121 5.29 -11.77 11.13
N PHE A 122 6.32 -11.05 10.69
CA PHE A 122 6.64 -10.84 9.29
C PHE A 122 7.97 -11.49 8.94
N SER A 123 8.10 -11.88 7.68
CA SER A 123 9.36 -12.38 7.13
C SER A 123 10.16 -11.22 6.56
N MET A 124 11.50 -11.32 6.66
CA MET A 124 12.38 -10.35 6.03
C MET A 124 12.36 -10.52 4.51
N GLY A 125 12.41 -9.40 3.85
CA GLY A 125 12.56 -9.38 2.40
C GLY A 125 13.97 -9.77 1.94
#